data_8127b06ac07b166893def6a2c430eee1
#
_entry.id   8127b06ac07b166893def6a2c430eee1
#
_cell.length_a   1.000
_cell.length_b   1.000
_cell.length_c   1.000
_cell.angle_alpha   90.00
_cell.angle_beta   90.00
_cell.angle_gamma   90.00
#
_symmetry.space_group_name_H-M   'P 1'
#
loop_
_entity.id
_entity.type
_entity.pdbx_description
1 polymer ?
#
loop_
_entity_poly.entity_id
_entity_poly.type
_entity_poly.pdbx_seq_one_letter_code
_entity_poly.pdbx_strand_id
1 'polypeptide(L)'
;MKEMKKIKNKIKTGSKEKGTSSEKMIEFTFHAPEVREIYLAGEFNYWDTHSLPMKKDKDGVWKAKIKLPPGRYEYKLLAENVWVEDIPGTELVSNPFGTQNFVIWVK
;
A
#
# COMPACT_ATOMS: atom_id res chain seq x y z
N MET A 1 17.24 25.20 17.88
CA MET A 1 17.38 24.76 18.08
C MET A 1 17.13 24.22 18.27
N LYS A 2 17.10 24.26 18.17
CA LYS A 2 16.92 23.64 18.39
C LYS A 2 16.09 23.24 18.48
N GLU A 3 15.80 23.20 18.41
CA GLU A 3 15.12 22.75 18.63
C GLU A 3 14.32 22.49 18.23
N MET A 4 14.25 22.76 18.03
CA MET A 4 13.62 22.39 17.88
C MET A 4 13.28 21.77 17.47
N LYS A 5 13.45 21.75 17.44
CA LYS A 5 13.25 21.02 17.34
C LYS A 5 12.69 20.38 17.38
N LYS A 6 12.56 20.54 17.49
CA LYS A 6 12.04 19.90 17.77
C LYS A 6 11.12 19.63 17.56
N ILE A 7 11.02 19.94 17.43
CA ILE A 7 10.26 19.61 17.53
C ILE A 7 9.57 19.20 17.06
N LYS A 8 9.55 19.35 17.01
CA LYS A 8 9.12 18.84 16.92
C LYS A 8 8.66 18.16 16.74
N ASN A 9 8.57 18.36 16.73
CA ASN A 9 8.22 17.63 16.94
C ASN A 9 7.53 17.22 17.05
N LYS A 10 7.24 17.29 17.19
CA LYS A 10 6.66 16.84 17.51
C LYS A 10 5.78 16.64 17.44
N ILE A 11 5.74 16.93 17.32
CA ILE A 11 5.09 16.63 17.46
C ILE A 11 4.37 16.22 17.35
N LYS A 12 4.24 16.21 17.45
CA LYS A 12 3.74 15.67 17.59
C LYS A 12 2.98 15.35 17.74
N THR A 13 2.85 15.48 17.70
CA THR A 13 2.25 15.14 18.04
C THR A 13 1.37 15.01 18.16
N GLY A 14 1.03 15.08 18.11
CA GLY A 14 0.31 14.80 18.43
C GLY A 14 -0.66 14.83 18.30
N SER A 15 -0.84 14.95 18.40
CA SER A 15 -1.54 14.85 18.42
C SER A 15 -2.30 14.87 18.04
N LYS A 16 -2.47 15.07 17.91
CA LYS A 16 -2.88 14.94 17.52
C LYS A 16 -3.51 14.42 17.23
N GLU A 17 -3.36 14.55 17.15
CA GLU A 17 -3.58 13.83 16.91
C GLU A 17 -4.57 13.06 16.90
N LYS A 18 -5.02 13.17 16.73
CA LYS A 18 -6.09 12.46 16.92
C LYS A 18 -6.78 11.96 15.74
N GLY A 19 -6.95 12.62 14.62
CA GLY A 19 -7.43 12.09 13.38
C GLY A 19 -6.59 10.94 12.90
N THR A 20 -5.34 11.00 13.20
CA THR A 20 -4.43 9.93 12.80
C THR A 20 -4.71 8.62 13.51
N SER A 21 -5.43 8.67 14.61
CA SER A 21 -5.76 7.44 15.33
C SER A 21 -6.69 6.55 14.53
N SER A 22 -7.34 7.07 13.48
CA SER A 22 -8.22 6.26 12.65
C SER A 22 -7.45 5.46 11.58
N GLU A 23 -6.18 5.76 11.37
CA GLU A 23 -5.40 5.01 10.40
C GLU A 23 -5.09 3.61 10.90
N LYS A 24 -5.13 2.66 9.98
CA LYS A 24 -4.86 1.26 10.31
C LYS A 24 -3.72 0.74 9.47
N MET A 25 -2.94 -0.16 10.06
CA MET A 25 -1.87 -0.83 9.34
C MET A 25 -2.50 -1.91 8.48
N ILE A 26 -2.39 -1.76 7.17
CA ILE A 26 -2.95 -2.70 6.21
C ILE A 26 -1.79 -3.49 5.59
N GLU A 27 -1.90 -4.80 5.60
CA GLU A 27 -0.90 -5.65 4.98
C GLU A 27 -1.43 -6.21 3.67
N PHE A 28 -0.68 -5.94 2.58
CA PHE A 28 -0.97 -6.50 1.26
C PHE A 28 -0.09 -7.73 1.09
N THR A 29 -0.68 -8.83 0.61
CA THR A 29 0.06 -10.08 0.42
C THR A 29 -0.22 -10.66 -0.96
N PHE A 30 0.77 -11.34 -1.51
CA PHE A 30 0.63 -12.01 -2.79
C PHE A 30 1.65 -13.14 -2.88
N HIS A 31 1.16 -14.36 -3.14
CA HIS A 31 2.04 -15.53 -3.22
C HIS A 31 2.59 -15.66 -4.64
N ALA A 32 3.89 -15.46 -4.79
CA ALA A 32 4.56 -15.55 -6.08
C ALA A 32 6.03 -15.91 -5.86
N PRO A 33 6.32 -17.16 -5.53
CA PRO A 33 7.69 -17.54 -5.09
C PRO A 33 8.74 -17.38 -6.18
N GLU A 34 8.34 -17.40 -7.46
CA GLU A 34 9.32 -17.35 -8.56
C GLU A 34 9.56 -15.94 -9.07
N VAL A 35 8.82 -14.95 -8.58
CA VAL A 35 8.98 -13.56 -9.00
C VAL A 35 10.11 -12.94 -8.19
N ARG A 36 10.87 -12.04 -8.79
CA ARG A 36 12.01 -11.42 -8.14
C ARG A 36 11.73 -10.02 -7.62
N GLU A 37 10.68 -9.38 -8.12
CA GLU A 37 10.43 -7.98 -7.76
C GLU A 37 8.97 -7.67 -7.95
N ILE A 38 8.33 -7.09 -6.91
CA ILE A 38 6.95 -6.63 -6.99
C ILE A 38 6.85 -5.26 -6.34
N TYR A 39 6.15 -4.36 -7.03
CA TYR A 39 5.81 -3.04 -6.48
C TYR A 39 4.31 -2.92 -6.35
N LEU A 40 3.90 -2.23 -5.30
CA LEU A 40 2.50 -1.92 -5.04
C LEU A 40 2.24 -0.50 -5.52
N ALA A 41 1.20 -0.31 -6.32
CA ALA A 41 0.82 1.02 -6.82
C ALA A 41 -0.68 1.19 -6.66
N GLY A 42 -1.09 2.32 -6.12
CA GLY A 42 -2.50 2.58 -5.92
C GLY A 42 -2.79 4.03 -5.62
N GLU A 43 -4.04 4.28 -5.30
CA GLU A 43 -4.48 5.65 -4.98
C GLU A 43 -3.72 6.22 -3.78
N PHE A 44 -3.21 5.36 -2.91
CA PHE A 44 -2.50 5.79 -1.70
C PHE A 44 -1.08 6.27 -1.97
N ASN A 45 -0.51 6.03 -3.16
CA ASN A 45 0.82 6.53 -3.50
C ASN A 45 0.85 7.15 -4.89
N TYR A 46 -0.31 7.68 -5.34
CA TYR A 46 -0.46 8.35 -6.62
C TYR A 46 -0.04 7.46 -7.80
N TRP A 47 -0.25 6.15 -7.66
CA TRP A 47 0.06 5.15 -8.68
C TRP A 47 1.54 5.11 -9.07
N ASP A 48 2.41 5.54 -8.16
CA ASP A 48 3.85 5.45 -8.37
C ASP A 48 4.27 3.99 -8.36
N THR A 49 4.88 3.54 -9.44
CA THR A 49 5.21 2.12 -9.61
C THR A 49 6.54 1.73 -8.97
N HIS A 50 7.21 2.64 -8.27
CA HIS A 50 8.52 2.34 -7.69
C HIS A 50 8.70 2.82 -6.26
N SER A 51 7.66 3.36 -5.63
CA SER A 51 7.82 3.89 -4.27
C SER A 51 7.44 2.89 -3.18
N LEU A 52 6.73 1.82 -3.51
CA LEU A 52 6.30 0.84 -2.52
C LEU A 52 6.71 -0.57 -2.92
N PRO A 53 8.00 -0.92 -2.73
CA PRO A 53 8.42 -2.29 -3.03
C PRO A 53 7.86 -3.26 -2.00
N MET A 54 7.43 -4.43 -2.46
CA MET A 54 7.04 -5.50 -1.57
C MET A 54 8.25 -6.35 -1.24
N LYS A 55 8.15 -7.13 -0.16
CA LYS A 55 9.23 -8.01 0.26
C LYS A 55 8.73 -9.44 0.34
N LYS A 56 9.52 -10.35 -0.18
CA LYS A 56 9.18 -11.77 -0.22
C LYS A 56 9.72 -12.46 1.03
N ASP A 57 8.88 -13.26 1.69
CA ASP A 57 9.32 -14.05 2.82
C ASP A 57 9.82 -15.42 2.33
N LYS A 58 10.20 -16.27 3.27
CA LYS A 58 10.79 -17.58 2.95
C LYS A 58 9.78 -18.51 2.29
N ASP A 59 8.50 -18.24 2.41
CA ASP A 59 7.45 -19.08 1.83
C ASP A 59 7.00 -18.59 0.47
N GLY A 60 7.66 -17.56 -0.07
CA GLY A 60 7.30 -17.02 -1.37
C GLY A 60 6.14 -16.06 -1.34
N VAL A 61 5.77 -15.57 -0.16
CA VAL A 61 4.69 -14.61 -0.01
C VAL A 61 5.27 -13.20 0.04
N TRP A 62 4.83 -12.37 -0.90
CA TRP A 62 5.22 -10.96 -0.94
C TRP A 62 4.33 -10.16 -0.02
N LYS A 63 4.90 -9.22 0.72
CA LYS A 63 4.17 -8.44 1.72
C LYS A 63 4.58 -6.98 1.67
N ALA A 64 3.61 -6.11 1.92
CA ALA A 64 3.86 -4.68 2.11
C ALA A 64 2.85 -4.17 3.12
N LYS A 65 3.31 -3.33 4.03
CA LYS A 65 2.44 -2.74 5.07
C LYS A 65 2.35 -1.25 4.87
N ILE A 66 1.13 -0.74 4.91
CA ILE A 66 0.87 0.68 4.71
C ILE A 66 -0.19 1.12 5.72
N LYS A 67 -0.02 2.29 6.29
CA LYS A 67 -1.06 2.88 7.14
C LYS A 67 -2.05 3.65 6.26
N LEU A 68 -3.32 3.32 6.39
CA LEU A 68 -4.36 3.96 5.60
C LEU A 68 -5.54 4.36 6.47
N PRO A 69 -6.09 5.55 6.26
CA PRO A 69 -7.35 5.91 6.91
C PRO A 69 -8.49 5.08 6.35
N PRO A 70 -9.62 5.02 7.04
CA PRO A 70 -10.78 4.29 6.54
C PRO A 70 -11.19 4.79 5.16
N GLY A 71 -11.58 3.86 4.30
CA GLY A 71 -11.99 4.22 2.95
C GLY A 71 -11.83 3.08 1.99
N ARG A 72 -12.15 3.37 0.73
CA ARG A 72 -12.05 2.44 -0.37
C ARG A 72 -10.87 2.85 -1.24
N TYR A 73 -9.99 1.90 -1.56
CA TYR A 73 -8.78 2.19 -2.33
C TYR A 73 -8.65 1.22 -3.50
N GLU A 74 -8.29 1.75 -4.66
CA GLU A 74 -7.96 0.93 -5.81
C GLU A 74 -6.44 0.83 -5.94
N TYR A 75 -5.96 -0.34 -6.36
CA TYR A 75 -4.52 -0.57 -6.47
C TYR A 75 -4.21 -1.66 -7.47
N LYS A 76 -2.94 -1.79 -7.80
CA LYS A 76 -2.41 -2.84 -8.66
C LYS A 76 -1.07 -3.32 -8.12
N LEU A 77 -0.65 -4.49 -8.58
CA LEU A 77 0.70 -5.00 -8.30
C LEU A 77 1.45 -5.10 -9.61
N LEU A 78 2.70 -4.62 -9.61
CA LEU A 78 3.57 -4.68 -10.77
C LEU A 78 4.67 -5.68 -10.49
N ALA A 79 4.62 -6.85 -11.13
CA ALA A 79 5.56 -7.94 -10.91
C ALA A 79 6.49 -8.03 -12.12
N GLU A 80 7.76 -7.68 -11.91
CA GLU A 80 8.76 -7.71 -12.98
C GLU A 80 8.26 -7.00 -14.24
N ASN A 81 7.74 -5.79 -14.04
CA ASN A 81 7.23 -4.93 -15.11
C ASN A 81 5.97 -5.45 -15.80
N VAL A 82 5.27 -6.39 -15.19
CA VAL A 82 4.01 -6.92 -15.71
C VAL A 82 2.93 -6.74 -14.65
N TRP A 83 1.81 -6.18 -15.05
CA TRP A 83 0.69 -6.01 -14.12
C TRP A 83 0.09 -7.37 -13.77
N VAL A 84 -0.08 -7.61 -12.47
CA VAL A 84 -0.76 -8.81 -11.98
C VAL A 84 -2.24 -8.68 -12.32
N GLU A 85 -2.82 -9.71 -12.95
CA GLU A 85 -4.19 -9.62 -13.42
C GLU A 85 -5.22 -10.15 -12.43
N ASP A 86 -4.81 -10.97 -11.49
CA ASP A 86 -5.74 -11.55 -10.55
C ASP A 86 -5.08 -11.84 -9.21
N ILE A 87 -5.80 -11.52 -8.14
CA ILE A 87 -5.43 -11.92 -6.79
C ILE A 87 -6.65 -12.66 -6.26
N PRO A 88 -6.56 -13.98 -6.04
CA PRO A 88 -7.73 -14.73 -5.59
C PRO A 88 -8.38 -14.13 -4.36
N GLY A 89 -9.69 -14.01 -4.39
CA GLY A 89 -10.45 -13.47 -3.28
C GLY A 89 -10.49 -11.96 -3.18
N THR A 90 -9.93 -11.26 -4.16
CA THR A 90 -9.87 -9.80 -4.14
C THR A 90 -10.88 -9.21 -5.12
N GLU A 91 -11.56 -8.17 -4.69
CA GLU A 91 -12.53 -7.47 -5.55
C GLU A 91 -11.82 -6.78 -6.71
N LEU A 92 -12.44 -6.83 -7.90
CA LEU A 92 -11.94 -6.19 -9.11
C LEU A 92 -12.91 -5.12 -9.56
N VAL A 93 -12.37 -4.05 -10.15
CA VAL A 93 -13.18 -2.97 -10.72
C VAL A 93 -12.54 -2.52 -12.02
N SER A 94 -13.37 -2.25 -13.04
CA SER A 94 -12.86 -1.78 -14.34
C SER A 94 -12.32 -0.36 -14.20
N ASN A 95 -11.28 -0.07 -14.99
CA ASN A 95 -10.72 1.28 -15.03
C ASN A 95 -10.84 1.84 -16.44
N PRO A 96 -10.57 3.16 -16.63
CA PRO A 96 -10.76 3.80 -17.94
C PRO A 96 -9.82 3.31 -19.03
N PHE A 97 -8.78 2.55 -18.68
CA PHE A 97 -7.79 2.11 -19.64
C PHE A 97 -8.06 0.72 -20.21
N GLY A 98 -9.23 0.15 -19.89
CA GLY A 98 -9.59 -1.17 -20.41
C GLY A 98 -9.03 -2.31 -19.60
N THR A 99 -8.50 -2.05 -18.43
CA THR A 99 -8.00 -3.09 -17.51
C THR A 99 -8.79 -3.04 -16.23
N GLN A 100 -8.31 -3.73 -15.20
CA GLN A 100 -9.01 -3.78 -13.92
C GLN A 100 -8.06 -3.46 -12.79
N ASN A 101 -8.60 -2.80 -11.76
CA ASN A 101 -7.87 -2.54 -10.52
C ASN A 101 -8.40 -3.48 -9.44
N PHE A 102 -7.56 -3.75 -8.46
CA PHE A 102 -7.99 -4.41 -7.24
C PHE A 102 -8.56 -3.37 -6.28
N VAL A 103 -9.45 -3.80 -5.40
CA VAL A 103 -10.08 -2.90 -4.43
C VAL A 103 -9.87 -3.42 -3.02
N ILE A 104 -9.53 -2.52 -2.11
CA ILE A 104 -9.46 -2.84 -0.68
C ILE A 104 -10.28 -1.83 0.10
N TRP A 105 -10.99 -2.32 1.11
CA TRP A 105 -11.81 -1.49 1.99
C TRP A 105 -11.16 -1.46 3.37
N VAL A 106 -10.89 -0.27 3.88
CA VAL A 106 -10.31 -0.07 5.20
C VAL A 106 -11.41 0.46 6.12
N LYS A 107 -11.63 -0.21 7.24
CA LYS A 107 -12.74 0.14 8.16
C LYS A 107 -12.29 1.10 9.27
#